data_aab46d0e83e7dfd3e7d03a23dd5756a9
#
_entry.id   aab46d0e83e7dfd3e7d03a23dd5756a9
#
_cell.length_a   1.000
_cell.length_b   1.000
_cell.length_c   1.000
_cell.angle_alpha   90.00
_cell.angle_beta   90.00
_cell.angle_gamma   90.00
#
_symmetry.space_group_name_H-M   'P 1'
#
loop_
_entity.id
_entity.type
_entity.pdbx_description
1 polymer ?
#
loop_
_entity_poly.entity_id
_entity_poly.type
_entity_poly.pdbx_seq_one_letter_code
_entity_poly.pdbx_strand_id
1 'polypeptide(L)'
;MVELPEGRNWEMVVFDVDGTLMDVDGYHPDLIPLIREVEGRGLTVSLASGRTLPNVTPIKQSLGVSGFIVAENGGMVWDSDQGHGIVALADGSRARAAAQWLATQIDGFDDAGIESNRWRETEWCLYEKEDEELMCQLLAYTEWSDLIVVSTGFAIHITAPGVDKASGLRVAFEQRGIDPSRVLVCGDAPNDVSMFEMCGFSVAVNDAHDGVAEAADLLTESRGTEGSVELLRALIDTL
;
A
#
# COMPACT_ATOMS: atom_id res chain seq x y z
N MET A 1 -11.38 16.07 16.04
CA MET A 1 -12.09 15.74 14.76
C MET A 1 -11.23 16.27 13.64
N VAL A 2 -10.89 15.44 12.70
CA VAL A 2 -10.07 15.79 11.52
C VAL A 2 -10.75 16.90 10.72
N GLU A 3 -10.04 17.98 10.42
CA GLU A 3 -10.52 19.05 9.56
C GLU A 3 -9.86 18.92 8.19
N LEU A 4 -10.65 18.57 7.18
CA LEU A 4 -10.20 18.51 5.80
C LEU A 4 -10.20 19.90 5.16
N PRO A 5 -9.32 20.17 4.17
CA PRO A 5 -9.27 21.47 3.52
C PRO A 5 -10.57 21.77 2.79
N GLU A 6 -11.14 22.97 3.05
CA GLU A 6 -12.37 23.43 2.44
C GLU A 6 -12.24 23.66 0.92
N GLY A 7 -13.34 23.47 0.20
CA GLY A 7 -13.44 23.77 -1.24
C GLY A 7 -12.69 22.79 -2.14
N ARG A 8 -12.22 21.68 -1.62
CA ARG A 8 -11.68 20.58 -2.42
C ARG A 8 -12.79 19.70 -2.96
N ASN A 9 -12.69 19.35 -4.22
CA ASN A 9 -13.62 18.44 -4.87
C ASN A 9 -12.89 17.11 -5.11
N TRP A 10 -12.88 16.26 -4.09
CA TRP A 10 -12.23 14.96 -4.15
C TRP A 10 -12.95 14.03 -5.12
N GLU A 11 -12.22 13.30 -5.96
CA GLU A 11 -12.75 12.27 -6.86
C GLU A 11 -12.57 10.87 -6.29
N MET A 12 -11.54 10.71 -5.45
CA MET A 12 -11.15 9.40 -4.92
C MET A 12 -10.49 9.55 -3.56
N VAL A 13 -10.65 8.52 -2.72
CA VAL A 13 -9.79 8.26 -1.59
C VAL A 13 -9.13 6.89 -1.76
N VAL A 14 -7.82 6.82 -1.52
CA VAL A 14 -7.04 5.57 -1.54
C VAL A 14 -6.58 5.26 -0.13
N PHE A 15 -6.90 4.09 0.35
CA PHE A 15 -6.45 3.62 1.67
C PHE A 15 -5.38 2.55 1.53
N ASP A 16 -4.38 2.59 2.40
CA ASP A 16 -3.66 1.39 2.79
C ASP A 16 -4.58 0.41 3.54
N VAL A 17 -4.16 -0.82 3.70
CA VAL A 17 -4.96 -1.87 4.34
C VAL A 17 -4.48 -2.14 5.76
N ASP A 18 -3.24 -2.59 5.92
CA ASP A 18 -2.71 -3.05 7.20
C ASP A 18 -2.28 -1.88 8.08
N GLY A 19 -2.79 -1.80 9.31
CA GLY A 19 -2.53 -0.65 10.19
C GLY A 19 -3.43 0.55 9.90
N THR A 20 -4.11 0.59 8.77
CA THR A 20 -4.97 1.69 8.32
C THR A 20 -6.45 1.29 8.32
N LEU A 21 -6.88 0.41 7.42
CA LEU A 21 -8.27 -0.08 7.38
C LEU A 21 -8.49 -1.32 8.25
N MET A 22 -7.45 -2.09 8.49
CA MET A 22 -7.50 -3.35 9.21
C MET A 22 -6.30 -3.48 10.13
N ASP A 23 -6.53 -3.93 11.36
CA ASP A 23 -5.51 -4.30 12.33
C ASP A 23 -5.58 -5.80 12.69
N VAL A 24 -4.89 -6.21 13.76
CA VAL A 24 -4.89 -7.62 14.22
C VAL A 24 -6.26 -8.10 14.70
N ASP A 25 -7.12 -7.18 15.13
CA ASP A 25 -8.49 -7.46 15.60
C ASP A 25 -9.51 -7.39 14.45
N GLY A 26 -9.07 -6.99 13.24
CA GLY A 26 -9.88 -6.87 12.04
C GLY A 26 -10.33 -5.45 11.73
N TYR A 27 -11.53 -5.27 11.21
CA TYR A 27 -12.09 -3.96 10.86
C TYR A 27 -12.83 -3.33 12.03
N HIS A 28 -12.72 -2.01 12.18
CA HIS A 28 -13.63 -1.29 13.08
C HIS A 28 -15.10 -1.50 12.63
N PRO A 29 -16.06 -1.72 13.55
CA PRO A 29 -17.46 -2.03 13.20
C PRO A 29 -18.13 -0.99 12.29
N ASP A 30 -17.77 0.29 12.42
CA ASP A 30 -18.36 1.39 11.64
C ASP A 30 -17.70 1.53 10.27
N LEU A 31 -16.56 0.88 9.99
CA LEU A 31 -15.78 1.12 8.78
C LEU A 31 -16.58 0.83 7.52
N ILE A 32 -17.17 -0.37 7.42
CA ILE A 32 -17.91 -0.79 6.23
C ILE A 32 -19.13 0.09 5.97
N PRO A 33 -19.99 0.42 6.96
CA PRO A 33 -21.08 1.37 6.77
C PRO A 33 -20.63 2.74 6.25
N LEU A 34 -19.53 3.29 6.80
CA LEU A 34 -19.02 4.61 6.40
C LEU A 34 -18.42 4.59 4.98
N ILE A 35 -17.65 3.54 4.61
CA ILE A 35 -17.16 3.37 3.25
C ILE A 35 -18.32 3.36 2.25
N ARG A 36 -19.40 2.61 2.54
CA ARG A 36 -20.58 2.56 1.67
C ARG A 36 -21.30 3.90 1.57
N GLU A 37 -21.32 4.68 2.64
CA GLU A 37 -21.90 6.02 2.63
C GLU A 37 -21.08 6.97 1.75
N VAL A 38 -19.75 6.96 1.88
CA VAL A 38 -18.81 7.74 1.05
C VAL A 38 -18.97 7.38 -0.43
N GLU A 39 -18.98 6.09 -0.76
CA GLU A 39 -19.23 5.60 -2.13
C GLU A 39 -20.63 6.02 -2.63
N GLY A 40 -21.65 5.93 -1.79
CA GLY A 40 -23.00 6.35 -2.10
C GLY A 40 -23.16 7.85 -2.38
N ARG A 41 -22.25 8.68 -1.88
CA ARG A 41 -22.16 10.12 -2.14
C ARG A 41 -21.29 10.46 -3.38
N GLY A 42 -20.73 9.45 -4.04
CA GLY A 42 -20.01 9.59 -5.30
C GLY A 42 -18.49 9.71 -5.19
N LEU A 43 -17.92 9.56 -4.00
CA LEU A 43 -16.47 9.49 -3.83
C LEU A 43 -16.00 8.04 -3.96
N THR A 44 -15.16 7.75 -4.95
CA THR A 44 -14.62 6.40 -5.17
C THR A 44 -13.60 6.03 -4.09
N VAL A 45 -13.71 4.82 -3.53
CA VAL A 45 -12.72 4.28 -2.58
C VAL A 45 -11.88 3.21 -3.27
N SER A 46 -10.55 3.32 -3.16
CA SER A 46 -9.55 2.38 -3.72
C SER A 46 -8.59 1.88 -2.64
N LEU A 47 -7.85 0.81 -2.94
CA LEU A 47 -6.92 0.18 -2.00
C LEU A 47 -5.49 0.15 -2.59
N ALA A 48 -4.49 0.45 -1.75
CA ALA A 48 -3.06 0.32 -2.07
C ALA A 48 -2.34 -0.40 -0.93
N SER A 49 -1.83 -1.62 -1.17
CA SER A 49 -1.32 -2.50 -0.11
C SER A 49 -0.04 -3.23 -0.51
N GLY A 50 0.77 -3.59 0.48
CA GLY A 50 1.89 -4.54 0.31
C GLY A 50 1.47 -6.00 0.18
N ARG A 51 0.18 -6.31 0.39
CA ARG A 51 -0.37 -7.66 0.20
C ARG A 51 -0.41 -8.05 -1.26
N THR A 52 -0.42 -9.36 -1.53
CA THR A 52 -0.61 -9.89 -2.88
C THR A 52 -2.03 -9.62 -3.39
N LEU A 53 -2.20 -9.52 -4.69
CA LEU A 53 -3.51 -9.27 -5.31
C LEU A 53 -4.60 -10.27 -4.88
N PRO A 54 -4.34 -11.61 -4.79
CA PRO A 54 -5.32 -12.55 -4.26
C PRO A 54 -5.72 -12.29 -2.81
N ASN A 55 -4.86 -11.66 -2.01
CA ASN A 55 -5.17 -11.34 -0.60
C ASN A 55 -5.96 -10.03 -0.46
N VAL A 56 -5.77 -9.06 -1.36
CA VAL A 56 -6.51 -7.78 -1.33
C VAL A 56 -7.88 -7.89 -1.97
N THR A 57 -8.06 -8.76 -2.96
CA THR A 57 -9.33 -8.94 -3.68
C THR A 57 -10.52 -9.28 -2.75
N PRO A 58 -10.42 -10.22 -1.80
CA PRO A 58 -11.48 -10.48 -0.82
C PRO A 58 -11.77 -9.29 0.09
N ILE A 59 -10.73 -8.49 0.42
CA ILE A 59 -10.85 -7.27 1.22
C ILE A 59 -11.70 -6.25 0.45
N LYS A 60 -11.34 -5.96 -0.81
CA LYS A 60 -12.13 -5.10 -1.71
C LYS A 60 -13.60 -5.51 -1.74
N GLN A 61 -13.86 -6.80 -1.92
CA GLN A 61 -15.21 -7.34 -1.99
C GLN A 61 -15.98 -7.19 -0.66
N SER A 62 -15.33 -7.45 0.48
CA SER A 62 -15.97 -7.34 1.80
C SER A 62 -16.30 -5.90 2.17
N LEU A 63 -15.42 -4.97 1.85
CA LEU A 63 -15.63 -3.53 2.05
C LEU A 63 -16.67 -2.95 1.07
N GLY A 64 -16.81 -3.54 -0.11
CA GLY A 64 -17.74 -3.09 -1.16
C GLY A 64 -17.26 -1.86 -1.91
N VAL A 65 -15.92 -1.65 -1.98
CA VAL A 65 -15.31 -0.51 -2.67
C VAL A 65 -15.30 -0.69 -4.19
N SER A 66 -15.56 0.38 -4.94
CA SER A 66 -15.68 0.40 -6.39
C SER A 66 -14.38 0.77 -7.12
N GLY A 67 -13.36 1.16 -6.38
CA GLY A 67 -12.08 1.56 -6.94
C GLY A 67 -11.19 0.38 -7.37
N PHE A 68 -10.00 0.70 -7.80
CA PHE A 68 -8.98 -0.26 -8.18
C PHE A 68 -8.24 -0.84 -6.96
N ILE A 69 -7.41 -1.84 -7.21
CA ILE A 69 -6.43 -2.38 -6.28
C ILE A 69 -5.03 -2.07 -6.83
N VAL A 70 -4.18 -1.51 -5.98
CA VAL A 70 -2.72 -1.54 -6.10
C VAL A 70 -2.21 -2.51 -5.06
N ALA A 71 -1.52 -3.58 -5.48
CA ALA A 71 -1.01 -4.64 -4.63
C ALA A 71 0.51 -4.77 -4.77
N GLU A 72 1.14 -5.54 -3.89
CA GLU A 72 2.59 -5.79 -3.88
C GLU A 72 3.38 -4.47 -3.93
N ASN A 73 3.02 -3.52 -3.05
CA ASN A 73 3.65 -2.20 -2.95
C ASN A 73 3.74 -1.43 -4.28
N GLY A 74 2.75 -1.58 -5.15
CA GLY A 74 2.73 -0.92 -6.46
C GLY A 74 3.03 -1.85 -7.62
N GLY A 75 3.56 -3.04 -7.36
CA GLY A 75 3.95 -3.99 -8.41
C GLY A 75 2.79 -4.52 -9.24
N MET A 76 1.60 -4.63 -8.65
CA MET A 76 0.39 -5.15 -9.31
C MET A 76 -0.74 -4.14 -9.28
N VAL A 77 -1.36 -3.89 -10.42
CA VAL A 77 -2.52 -2.99 -10.56
C VAL A 77 -3.68 -3.74 -11.19
N TRP A 78 -4.87 -3.64 -10.59
CA TRP A 78 -6.07 -4.24 -11.14
C TRP A 78 -7.32 -3.38 -10.90
N ASP A 79 -8.03 -3.09 -11.98
CA ASP A 79 -9.30 -2.37 -11.97
C ASP A 79 -10.40 -3.20 -12.68
N SER A 80 -10.95 -4.16 -11.92
CA SER A 80 -12.00 -5.05 -12.43
C SER A 80 -13.30 -4.34 -12.80
N ASP A 81 -13.63 -3.25 -12.07
CA ASP A 81 -14.91 -2.57 -12.22
C ASP A 81 -14.95 -1.73 -13.50
N GLN A 82 -13.79 -1.33 -14.01
CA GLN A 82 -13.65 -0.70 -15.34
C GLN A 82 -13.30 -1.71 -16.44
N GLY A 83 -13.21 -3.00 -16.09
CA GLY A 83 -12.88 -4.05 -17.07
C GLY A 83 -11.40 -4.05 -17.49
N HIS A 84 -10.52 -3.37 -16.76
CA HIS A 84 -9.10 -3.37 -17.04
C HIS A 84 -8.48 -4.72 -16.65
N GLY A 85 -7.52 -5.17 -17.46
CA GLY A 85 -6.69 -6.33 -17.14
C GLY A 85 -5.72 -6.06 -15.99
N ILE A 86 -5.19 -7.13 -15.42
CA ILE A 86 -4.10 -7.01 -14.43
C ILE A 86 -2.84 -6.49 -15.13
N VAL A 87 -2.18 -5.51 -14.51
CA VAL A 87 -0.89 -4.95 -14.94
C VAL A 87 0.15 -5.30 -13.89
N ALA A 88 1.26 -5.92 -14.31
CA ALA A 88 2.45 -6.13 -13.50
C ALA A 88 3.53 -5.12 -13.90
N LEU A 89 4.10 -4.38 -12.95
CA LEU A 89 5.12 -3.36 -13.19
C LEU A 89 6.53 -3.93 -13.10
N ALA A 90 6.70 -5.12 -12.56
CA ALA A 90 7.98 -5.81 -12.43
C ALA A 90 7.82 -7.32 -12.62
N ASP A 91 8.96 -8.01 -12.68
CA ASP A 91 9.08 -9.47 -12.65
C ASP A 91 9.78 -9.88 -11.35
N GLY A 92 9.04 -10.48 -10.43
CA GLY A 92 9.55 -10.96 -9.13
C GLY A 92 10.53 -12.13 -9.23
N SER A 93 10.71 -12.72 -10.40
CA SER A 93 11.67 -13.82 -10.60
C SER A 93 13.11 -13.42 -10.27
N ARG A 94 13.49 -12.15 -10.56
CA ARG A 94 14.81 -11.60 -10.19
C ARG A 94 14.99 -11.47 -8.69
N ALA A 95 13.97 -10.96 -7.98
CA ALA A 95 13.98 -10.83 -6.53
C ALA A 95 14.09 -12.20 -5.85
N ARG A 96 13.33 -13.20 -6.35
CA ARG A 96 13.41 -14.58 -5.89
C ARG A 96 14.80 -15.19 -6.14
N ALA A 97 15.40 -14.96 -7.32
CA ALA A 97 16.74 -15.46 -7.63
C ALA A 97 17.80 -14.83 -6.71
N ALA A 98 17.68 -13.54 -6.39
CA ALA A 98 18.52 -12.87 -5.42
C ALA A 98 18.41 -13.50 -4.02
N ALA A 99 17.18 -13.78 -3.54
CA ALA A 99 16.96 -14.47 -2.27
C ALA A 99 17.60 -15.88 -2.25
N GLN A 100 17.45 -16.64 -3.32
CA GLN A 100 18.08 -17.96 -3.46
C GLN A 100 19.60 -17.87 -3.44
N TRP A 101 20.18 -16.85 -4.07
CA TRP A 101 21.61 -16.63 -4.02
C TRP A 101 22.08 -16.23 -2.61
N LEU A 102 21.35 -15.34 -1.91
CA LEU A 102 21.65 -14.97 -0.53
C LEU A 102 21.69 -16.19 0.39
N ALA A 103 20.82 -17.16 0.21
CA ALA A 103 20.83 -18.42 0.97
C ALA A 103 22.13 -19.25 0.75
N THR A 104 22.87 -19.01 -0.33
CA THR A 104 24.20 -19.62 -0.53
C THR A 104 25.32 -18.85 0.17
N GLN A 105 25.06 -17.62 0.64
CA GLN A 105 26.03 -16.73 1.26
C GLN A 105 25.85 -16.58 2.78
N ILE A 106 24.63 -16.77 3.27
CA ILE A 106 24.25 -16.54 4.68
C ILE A 106 23.77 -17.85 5.28
N ASP A 107 24.49 -18.33 6.30
CA ASP A 107 24.09 -19.55 7.00
C ASP A 107 22.74 -19.39 7.71
N GLY A 108 21.82 -20.30 7.43
CA GLY A 108 20.48 -20.30 8.04
C GLY A 108 19.49 -19.31 7.46
N PHE A 109 19.83 -18.66 6.34
CA PHE A 109 18.92 -17.80 5.60
C PHE A 109 17.77 -18.59 4.97
N ASP A 110 16.55 -18.07 5.11
CA ASP A 110 15.34 -18.70 4.58
C ASP A 110 14.88 -18.00 3.29
N ASP A 111 15.36 -18.50 2.14
CA ASP A 111 15.03 -17.96 0.82
C ASP A 111 13.57 -18.22 0.39
N ALA A 112 12.85 -19.13 1.04
CA ALA A 112 11.42 -19.30 0.80
C ALA A 112 10.61 -18.10 1.29
N GLY A 113 11.11 -17.45 2.36
CA GLY A 113 10.51 -16.27 2.94
C GLY A 113 9.09 -16.49 3.46
N ILE A 114 8.28 -15.44 3.43
CA ILE A 114 6.91 -15.48 3.97
C ILE A 114 5.98 -16.32 3.07
N GLU A 115 4.95 -16.92 3.68
CA GLU A 115 4.07 -17.87 2.98
C GLU A 115 3.36 -17.27 1.77
N SER A 116 3.07 -15.97 1.78
CA SER A 116 2.40 -15.29 0.66
C SER A 116 3.24 -15.18 -0.61
N ASN A 117 4.55 -15.47 -0.56
CA ASN A 117 5.43 -15.49 -1.73
C ASN A 117 4.94 -16.46 -2.83
N ARG A 118 4.17 -17.49 -2.47
CA ARG A 118 3.54 -18.39 -3.45
C ARG A 118 2.57 -17.71 -4.42
N TRP A 119 2.12 -16.51 -4.10
CA TRP A 119 1.19 -15.69 -4.90
C TRP A 119 1.77 -14.34 -5.30
N ARG A 120 3.07 -14.08 -5.02
CA ARG A 120 3.74 -12.84 -5.43
C ARG A 120 4.25 -12.97 -6.86
N GLU A 121 4.04 -11.91 -7.62
CA GLU A 121 4.40 -11.83 -9.03
C GLU A 121 5.53 -10.83 -9.28
N THR A 122 5.69 -9.79 -8.42
CA THR A 122 6.53 -8.63 -8.74
C THR A 122 7.65 -8.36 -7.73
N GLU A 123 7.59 -8.97 -6.56
CA GLU A 123 8.59 -8.84 -5.50
C GLU A 123 8.80 -10.18 -4.78
N TRP A 124 9.75 -10.25 -3.84
CA TRP A 124 9.96 -11.38 -2.95
C TRP A 124 10.12 -10.90 -1.52
N CYS A 125 9.39 -11.49 -0.59
CA CYS A 125 9.36 -11.04 0.81
C CYS A 125 9.98 -12.08 1.72
N LEU A 126 10.86 -11.62 2.59
CA LEU A 126 11.55 -12.42 3.60
C LEU A 126 11.04 -12.09 4.99
N TYR A 127 11.35 -12.94 5.96
CA TYR A 127 11.02 -12.67 7.35
C TYR A 127 11.87 -11.51 7.90
N GLU A 128 11.30 -10.70 8.78
CA GLU A 128 11.96 -9.59 9.49
C GLU A 128 13.22 -9.98 10.29
N LYS A 129 13.39 -11.26 10.58
CA LYS A 129 14.57 -11.78 11.29
C LYS A 129 15.86 -11.74 10.46
N GLU A 130 15.76 -11.58 9.14
CA GLU A 130 16.91 -11.52 8.24
C GLU A 130 17.62 -10.18 8.37
N ASP A 131 18.92 -10.16 8.09
CA ASP A 131 19.76 -8.96 8.20
C ASP A 131 19.73 -8.15 6.90
N GLU A 132 18.87 -7.11 6.86
CA GLU A 132 18.69 -6.22 5.72
C GLU A 132 20.02 -5.55 5.29
N GLU A 133 20.82 -5.07 6.24
CA GLU A 133 22.09 -4.40 5.93
C GLU A 133 23.09 -5.36 5.27
N LEU A 134 23.20 -6.57 5.80
CA LEU A 134 24.05 -7.60 5.22
C LEU A 134 23.57 -8.00 3.81
N MET A 135 22.26 -8.13 3.60
CA MET A 135 21.69 -8.41 2.29
C MET A 135 22.05 -7.32 1.29
N CYS A 136 21.85 -6.04 1.65
CA CYS A 136 22.24 -4.91 0.80
C CYS A 136 23.74 -4.92 0.46
N GLN A 137 24.60 -5.17 1.45
CA GLN A 137 26.05 -5.23 1.24
C GLN A 137 26.43 -6.36 0.27
N LEU A 138 25.85 -7.55 0.41
CA LEU A 138 26.13 -8.69 -0.44
C LEU A 138 25.64 -8.48 -1.88
N LEU A 139 24.41 -7.96 -2.05
CA LEU A 139 23.81 -7.73 -3.37
C LEU A 139 24.51 -6.63 -4.16
N ALA A 140 25.11 -5.63 -3.48
CA ALA A 140 25.75 -4.47 -4.11
C ALA A 140 26.84 -4.82 -5.16
N TYR A 141 27.41 -6.01 -5.08
CA TYR A 141 28.49 -6.47 -6.01
C TYR A 141 28.03 -7.60 -6.94
N THR A 142 26.72 -7.75 -7.14
CA THR A 142 26.13 -8.81 -7.98
C THR A 142 25.32 -8.24 -9.14
N GLU A 143 24.77 -9.10 -9.97
CA GLU A 143 23.81 -8.72 -11.01
C GLU A 143 22.46 -8.21 -10.47
N TRP A 144 22.23 -8.30 -9.16
CA TRP A 144 21.05 -7.81 -8.46
C TRP A 144 21.28 -6.50 -7.69
N SER A 145 22.39 -5.82 -7.95
CA SER A 145 22.78 -4.57 -7.26
C SER A 145 21.80 -3.41 -7.46
N ASP A 146 20.91 -3.51 -8.44
CA ASP A 146 19.83 -2.55 -8.70
C ASP A 146 18.56 -2.84 -7.91
N LEU A 147 18.39 -4.04 -7.34
CA LEU A 147 17.23 -4.37 -6.53
C LEU A 147 17.21 -3.57 -5.22
N ILE A 148 16.04 -3.20 -4.79
CA ILE A 148 15.80 -2.51 -3.54
C ILE A 148 15.47 -3.54 -2.46
N VAL A 149 16.16 -3.47 -1.34
CA VAL A 149 15.85 -4.27 -0.14
C VAL A 149 15.37 -3.29 0.92
N VAL A 150 14.18 -3.49 1.46
CA VAL A 150 13.58 -2.60 2.45
C VAL A 150 12.70 -3.36 3.43
N SER A 151 12.86 -3.08 4.73
CA SER A 151 11.96 -3.53 5.78
C SER A 151 10.74 -2.60 5.87
N THR A 152 9.57 -3.20 6.08
CA THR A 152 8.30 -2.49 6.31
C THR A 152 7.77 -2.68 7.73
N GLY A 153 8.55 -3.31 8.62
CA GLY A 153 8.12 -3.67 9.97
C GLY A 153 7.26 -4.95 10.04
N PHE A 154 6.95 -5.52 8.89
CA PHE A 154 6.24 -6.81 8.75
C PHE A 154 7.08 -7.85 8.01
N ALA A 155 7.79 -7.43 6.98
CA ALA A 155 8.65 -8.26 6.15
C ALA A 155 9.75 -7.42 5.52
N ILE A 156 10.84 -8.08 5.11
CA ILE A 156 11.86 -7.48 4.25
C ILE A 156 11.48 -7.76 2.80
N HIS A 157 11.31 -6.72 2.04
CA HIS A 157 10.94 -6.77 0.63
C HIS A 157 12.17 -6.66 -0.27
N ILE A 158 12.32 -7.55 -1.24
CA ILE A 158 13.23 -7.41 -2.36
C ILE A 158 12.38 -7.06 -3.57
N THR A 159 12.55 -5.86 -4.11
CA THR A 159 11.72 -5.33 -5.18
C THR A 159 12.55 -4.69 -6.30
N ALA A 160 11.94 -4.49 -7.45
CA ALA A 160 12.56 -3.79 -8.56
C ALA A 160 12.67 -2.27 -8.29
N PRO A 161 13.72 -1.59 -8.80
CA PRO A 161 13.85 -0.15 -8.65
C PRO A 161 12.66 0.60 -9.29
N GLY A 162 12.19 1.63 -8.60
CA GLY A 162 11.08 2.46 -9.08
C GLY A 162 9.69 1.83 -8.96
N VAL A 163 9.58 0.67 -8.29
CA VAL A 163 8.30 0.05 -7.93
C VAL A 163 7.97 0.43 -6.49
N ASP A 164 6.93 1.22 -6.31
CA ASP A 164 6.37 1.68 -5.04
C ASP A 164 4.86 1.94 -5.20
N LYS A 165 4.17 2.26 -4.11
CA LYS A 165 2.71 2.52 -4.17
C LYS A 165 2.37 3.65 -5.15
N ALA A 166 3.18 4.71 -5.26
CA ALA A 166 2.95 5.80 -6.20
C ALA A 166 3.05 5.35 -7.66
N SER A 167 4.01 4.48 -8.00
CA SER A 167 4.14 3.96 -9.37
C SER A 167 2.92 3.14 -9.80
N GLY A 168 2.40 2.29 -8.91
CA GLY A 168 1.16 1.56 -9.14
C GLY A 168 -0.06 2.47 -9.26
N LEU A 169 -0.17 3.45 -8.36
CA LEU A 169 -1.24 4.46 -8.41
C LEU A 169 -1.21 5.27 -9.71
N ARG A 170 -0.02 5.64 -10.20
CA ARG A 170 0.12 6.38 -11.46
C ARG A 170 -0.51 5.61 -12.62
N VAL A 171 -0.25 4.31 -12.72
CA VAL A 171 -0.86 3.44 -13.75
C VAL A 171 -2.38 3.40 -13.59
N ALA A 172 -2.89 3.23 -12.36
CA ALA A 172 -4.32 3.20 -12.10
C ALA A 172 -5.01 4.53 -12.43
N PHE A 173 -4.38 5.66 -12.08
CA PHE A 173 -4.90 7.00 -12.40
C PHE A 173 -4.90 7.27 -13.90
N GLU A 174 -3.84 6.90 -14.62
CA GLU A 174 -3.79 7.00 -16.08
C GLU A 174 -4.92 6.19 -16.74
N GLN A 175 -5.18 4.97 -16.28
CA GLN A 175 -6.27 4.13 -16.80
C GLN A 175 -7.66 4.75 -16.60
N ARG A 176 -7.89 5.46 -15.50
CA ARG A 176 -9.16 6.12 -15.16
C ARG A 176 -9.25 7.59 -15.60
N GLY A 177 -8.14 8.20 -16.01
CA GLY A 177 -8.07 9.64 -16.30
C GLY A 177 -8.24 10.49 -15.04
N ILE A 178 -7.75 10.03 -13.90
CA ILE A 178 -7.83 10.72 -12.60
C ILE A 178 -6.65 11.67 -12.44
N ASP A 179 -6.92 12.91 -12.01
CA ASP A 179 -5.90 13.86 -11.59
C ASP A 179 -5.46 13.54 -10.15
N PRO A 180 -4.18 13.19 -9.90
CA PRO A 180 -3.69 12.93 -8.54
C PRO A 180 -3.97 14.06 -7.55
N SER A 181 -4.01 15.32 -8.01
CA SER A 181 -4.31 16.47 -7.14
C SER A 181 -5.73 16.48 -6.55
N ARG A 182 -6.61 15.61 -7.07
CA ARG A 182 -7.99 15.40 -6.61
C ARG A 182 -8.18 14.09 -5.84
N VAL A 183 -7.08 13.47 -5.46
CA VAL A 183 -7.07 12.22 -4.69
C VAL A 183 -6.58 12.49 -3.27
N LEU A 184 -7.31 11.94 -2.30
CA LEU A 184 -6.87 11.86 -0.91
C LEU A 184 -6.33 10.46 -0.66
N VAL A 185 -5.25 10.36 0.12
CA VAL A 185 -4.64 9.08 0.49
C VAL A 185 -4.52 8.94 2.00
N CYS A 186 -4.64 7.73 2.52
CA CYS A 186 -4.50 7.44 3.94
C CYS A 186 -3.62 6.20 4.15
N GLY A 187 -2.69 6.28 5.11
CA GLY A 187 -1.74 5.21 5.41
C GLY A 187 -1.08 5.37 6.78
N ASP A 188 -0.16 4.46 7.12
CA ASP A 188 0.51 4.40 8.42
C ASP A 188 1.99 4.02 8.36
N ALA A 189 2.47 3.52 7.23
CA ALA A 189 3.79 2.88 7.11
C ALA A 189 4.72 3.57 6.09
N PRO A 190 6.04 3.37 6.17
CA PRO A 190 7.01 4.03 5.27
C PRO A 190 6.74 3.82 3.77
N ASN A 191 6.15 2.70 3.37
CA ASN A 191 5.76 2.43 1.99
C ASN A 191 4.58 3.29 1.49
N ASP A 192 3.90 4.04 2.38
CA ASP A 192 2.83 4.99 2.04
C ASP A 192 3.35 6.37 1.67
N VAL A 193 4.56 6.72 2.09
CA VAL A 193 5.13 8.06 1.87
C VAL A 193 5.14 8.41 0.39
N SER A 194 5.46 7.46 -0.50
CA SER A 194 5.46 7.71 -1.95
C SER A 194 4.08 8.14 -2.48
N MET A 195 2.98 7.58 -1.97
CA MET A 195 1.63 8.02 -2.37
C MET A 195 1.22 9.33 -1.70
N PHE A 196 1.75 9.64 -0.49
CA PHE A 196 1.54 10.93 0.16
C PHE A 196 2.14 12.07 -0.67
N GLU A 197 3.36 11.90 -1.16
CA GLU A 197 4.06 12.89 -1.98
C GLU A 197 3.41 13.11 -3.37
N MET A 198 2.69 12.13 -3.89
CA MET A 198 2.10 12.18 -5.22
C MET A 198 0.69 12.76 -5.26
N CYS A 199 -0.11 12.53 -4.22
CA CYS A 199 -1.53 12.85 -4.22
C CYS A 199 -1.85 14.25 -3.67
N GLY A 200 -3.08 14.70 -3.88
CA GLY A 200 -3.50 16.08 -3.54
C GLY A 200 -3.65 16.36 -2.06
N PHE A 201 -3.81 15.32 -1.22
CA PHE A 201 -3.85 15.43 0.23
C PHE A 201 -3.58 14.07 0.88
N SER A 202 -2.77 14.06 1.91
CA SER A 202 -2.35 12.86 2.59
C SER A 202 -2.72 12.90 4.07
N VAL A 203 -3.15 11.75 4.58
CA VAL A 203 -3.54 11.56 5.98
C VAL A 203 -2.79 10.36 6.55
N ALA A 204 -2.08 10.57 7.64
CA ALA A 204 -1.53 9.48 8.43
C ALA A 204 -2.45 9.19 9.62
N VAL A 205 -2.61 7.91 10.00
CA VAL A 205 -3.25 7.56 11.26
C VAL A 205 -2.31 7.81 12.44
N ASN A 206 -2.86 8.08 13.64
CA ASN A 206 -2.08 8.61 14.79
C ASN A 206 -0.94 7.72 15.29
N ASP A 207 -0.99 6.42 15.06
CA ASP A 207 0.07 5.46 15.40
C ASP A 207 0.93 5.04 14.19
N ALA A 208 0.95 5.86 13.16
CA ALA A 208 1.84 5.66 12.02
C ALA A 208 3.31 5.54 12.44
N HIS A 209 4.09 4.80 11.67
CA HIS A 209 5.52 4.64 11.90
C HIS A 209 6.24 5.99 11.94
N ASP A 210 7.38 6.03 12.67
CA ASP A 210 8.23 7.22 12.77
C ASP A 210 8.56 7.78 11.36
N GLY A 211 8.43 9.10 11.21
CA GLY A 211 8.66 9.82 9.94
C GLY A 211 7.49 9.80 8.95
N VAL A 212 6.50 8.92 9.12
CA VAL A 212 5.31 8.87 8.24
C VAL A 212 4.35 10.00 8.58
N ALA A 213 4.16 10.27 9.87
CA ALA A 213 3.32 11.37 10.34
C ALA A 213 3.84 12.75 9.87
N GLU A 214 5.16 12.93 9.81
CA GLU A 214 5.78 14.17 9.31
C GLU A 214 5.67 14.32 7.79
N ALA A 215 5.50 13.21 7.05
CA ALA A 215 5.33 13.24 5.60
C ALA A 215 3.88 13.49 5.17
N ALA A 216 2.91 13.34 6.07
CA ALA A 216 1.49 13.56 5.78
C ALA A 216 1.07 15.02 5.99
N ASP A 217 0.06 15.47 5.22
CA ASP A 217 -0.56 16.79 5.42
C ASP A 217 -1.37 16.85 6.71
N LEU A 218 -1.87 15.71 7.18
CA LEU A 218 -2.73 15.61 8.35
C LEU A 218 -2.49 14.31 9.13
N LEU A 219 -2.52 14.40 10.45
CA LEU A 219 -2.52 13.26 11.38
C LEU A 219 -3.89 13.14 12.04
N THR A 220 -4.47 11.93 12.07
CA THR A 220 -5.74 11.69 12.79
C THR A 220 -5.55 11.79 14.31
N GLU A 221 -6.62 12.07 15.06
CA GLU A 221 -6.58 12.02 16.53
C GLU A 221 -6.57 10.56 17.04
N SER A 222 -7.31 9.70 16.33
CA SER A 222 -7.45 8.28 16.64
C SER A 222 -6.41 7.43 15.90
N ARG A 223 -6.17 6.20 16.40
CA ARG A 223 -5.16 5.27 15.89
C ARG A 223 -5.75 4.27 14.92
N GLY A 224 -4.92 3.77 14.00
CA GLY A 224 -5.25 2.64 13.15
C GLY A 224 -6.64 2.73 12.50
N THR A 225 -7.43 1.69 12.62
CA THR A 225 -8.78 1.63 12.03
C THR A 225 -9.75 2.68 12.57
N GLU A 226 -9.59 3.15 13.82
CA GLU A 226 -10.38 4.27 14.38
C GLU A 226 -10.00 5.58 13.69
N GLY A 227 -8.74 5.80 13.33
CA GLY A 227 -8.27 6.94 12.55
C GLY A 227 -8.92 6.98 11.16
N SER A 228 -9.01 5.83 10.50
CA SER A 228 -9.72 5.71 9.22
C SER A 228 -11.22 6.01 9.35
N VAL A 229 -11.85 5.58 10.43
CA VAL A 229 -13.27 5.93 10.74
C VAL A 229 -13.42 7.43 10.95
N GLU A 230 -12.50 8.07 11.65
CA GLU A 230 -12.47 9.53 11.85
C GLU A 230 -12.37 10.27 10.51
N LEU A 231 -11.46 9.85 9.63
CA LEU A 231 -11.30 10.40 8.28
C LEU A 231 -12.57 10.23 7.44
N LEU A 232 -13.16 9.03 7.43
CA LEU A 232 -14.39 8.76 6.66
C LEU A 232 -15.56 9.64 7.11
N ARG A 233 -15.70 9.90 8.41
CA ARG A 233 -16.71 10.83 8.95
C ARG A 233 -16.46 12.26 8.47
N ALA A 234 -15.21 12.72 8.52
CA ALA A 234 -14.85 14.04 8.02
C ALA A 234 -15.11 14.18 6.49
N LEU A 235 -14.83 13.12 5.70
CA LEU A 235 -15.16 13.10 4.28
C LEU A 235 -16.67 13.21 4.04
N ILE A 236 -17.48 12.49 4.81
CA ILE A 236 -18.95 12.52 4.71
C ILE A 236 -19.48 13.93 4.96
N ASP A 237 -18.90 14.67 5.90
CA ASP A 237 -19.31 16.04 6.25
C ASP A 237 -18.96 17.06 5.13
N THR A 238 -18.01 16.73 4.24
CA THR A 238 -17.56 17.60 3.14
C THR A 238 -18.20 17.28 1.78
N LEU A 239 -18.82 16.09 1.64
CA LEU A 239 -19.51 15.61 0.43
C LEU A 239 -21.01 15.97 0.47
#